data_3d91a21a51d4426ce4d7e8a05a0f8412
#
_entry.id   3d91a21a51d4426ce4d7e8a05a0f8412
#
_cell.length_a   1.000
_cell.length_b   1.000
_cell.length_c   1.000
_cell.angle_alpha   90.00
_cell.angle_beta   90.00
_cell.angle_gamma   90.00
#
_symmetry.space_group_name_H-M   'P 1'
#
loop_
_entity.id
_entity.type
_entity.pdbx_description
1 polymer ?
#
loop_
_entity_poly.entity_id
_entity_poly.type
_entity_poly.pdbx_seq_one_letter_code
_entity_poly.pdbx_strand_id
1 'polypeptide(L)'
;MLPMLAFAQWRVGVNGGADLNHFIIDKQYQNDYRFNDRWGVTMGVMGQYDVTDWAGVRVELDWTQKNYRQDRRNLKICDYQYVNNYLQLPVMGTFSFGGQQVRGFVNLGVYGGYWLNSRRKGFDSSNLNGRTYEFTEKVDFYDNRDQRWDFGFVGGGGVEYRFARHWAAQVELRYYYSTVSTVKALDVVKDYRYHSTLALQAGVWYCF
;
A
#
# COMPACT_ATOMS: atom_id res chain seq x y z
N MET A 1 -10.77 40.80 -18.07
CA MET A 1 -10.26 39.49 -17.57
C MET A 1 -10.66 38.45 -18.59
N LEU A 2 -9.73 38.03 -19.44
CA LEU A 2 -9.94 36.89 -20.35
C LEU A 2 -10.05 35.61 -19.50
N PRO A 3 -11.06 34.76 -19.75
CA PRO A 3 -11.05 33.45 -19.11
C PRO A 3 -9.81 32.71 -19.63
N MET A 4 -8.86 32.42 -18.75
CA MET A 4 -7.83 31.46 -19.04
C MET A 4 -8.56 30.14 -19.31
N LEU A 5 -8.59 29.75 -20.58
CA LEU A 5 -9.03 28.43 -20.96
C LEU A 5 -8.20 27.45 -20.18
N ALA A 6 -8.83 26.74 -19.23
CA ALA A 6 -8.22 25.66 -18.51
C ALA A 6 -7.86 24.60 -19.55
N PHE A 7 -6.63 24.61 -20.02
CA PHE A 7 -6.12 23.56 -20.88
C PHE A 7 -5.94 22.35 -19.96
N ALA A 8 -6.73 21.35 -20.23
CA ALA A 8 -6.53 20.02 -19.68
C ALA A 8 -5.07 19.62 -19.86
N GLN A 9 -4.36 19.42 -18.75
CA GLN A 9 -2.94 19.11 -18.78
C GLN A 9 -2.71 17.68 -18.35
N TRP A 10 -1.95 16.97 -19.17
CA TRP A 10 -1.42 15.68 -18.82
C TRP A 10 -0.15 15.84 -17.98
N ARG A 11 -0.06 15.02 -16.95
CA ARG A 11 1.16 14.88 -16.15
C ARG A 11 1.51 13.41 -16.03
N VAL A 12 2.78 13.08 -16.14
CA VAL A 12 3.31 11.73 -15.90
C VAL A 12 4.42 11.81 -14.88
N GLY A 13 4.59 10.79 -14.07
CA GLY A 13 5.59 10.83 -13.02
C GLY A 13 5.95 9.47 -12.48
N VAL A 14 6.85 9.48 -11.53
CA VAL A 14 7.27 8.32 -10.75
C VAL A 14 7.15 8.64 -9.27
N ASN A 15 6.81 7.66 -8.48
CA ASN A 15 6.71 7.74 -7.03
C ASN A 15 7.51 6.64 -6.35
N GLY A 16 7.81 6.85 -5.10
CA GLY A 16 8.38 5.85 -4.23
C GLY A 16 8.27 6.27 -2.77
N GLY A 17 8.24 5.31 -1.88
CA GLY A 17 8.05 5.61 -0.48
C GLY A 17 8.20 4.43 0.45
N ALA A 18 7.86 4.69 1.71
CA ALA A 18 7.84 3.70 2.78
C ALA A 18 6.42 3.52 3.29
N ASP A 19 6.05 2.27 3.52
CA ASP A 19 4.73 1.83 3.92
C ASP A 19 4.78 1.22 5.31
N LEU A 20 4.00 1.74 6.24
CA LEU A 20 3.75 1.09 7.53
C LEU A 20 2.48 0.25 7.41
N ASN A 21 2.66 -1.06 7.43
CA ASN A 21 1.57 -2.01 7.22
C ASN A 21 1.06 -2.54 8.55
N HIS A 22 -0.25 -2.47 8.73
CA HIS A 22 -0.98 -3.01 9.86
C HIS A 22 -1.89 -4.16 9.39
N PHE A 23 -1.74 -5.33 10.03
CA PHE A 23 -2.55 -6.50 9.73
C PHE A 23 -3.67 -6.64 10.73
N ILE A 24 -4.91 -6.52 10.25
CA ILE A 24 -6.12 -6.59 11.07
C ILE A 24 -6.70 -8.00 11.00
N ILE A 25 -6.79 -8.66 12.14
CA ILE A 25 -7.42 -9.97 12.30
C ILE A 25 -8.43 -9.91 13.45
N ASP A 26 -9.52 -10.65 13.36
CA ASP A 26 -10.51 -10.76 14.43
C ASP A 26 -9.86 -11.36 15.69
N LYS A 27 -10.16 -10.77 16.86
CA LYS A 27 -9.62 -11.17 18.16
C LYS A 27 -9.91 -12.64 18.49
N GLN A 28 -11.02 -13.19 18.00
CA GLN A 28 -11.39 -14.59 18.22
C GLN A 28 -10.41 -15.58 17.59
N TYR A 29 -9.70 -15.16 16.52
CA TYR A 29 -8.74 -15.99 15.81
C TYR A 29 -7.26 -15.64 16.11
N GLN A 30 -7.01 -14.68 16.99
CA GLN A 30 -5.64 -14.33 17.39
C GLN A 30 -4.99 -15.43 18.22
N ASN A 31 -5.77 -16.23 18.96
CA ASN A 31 -5.30 -17.28 19.86
C ASN A 31 -4.00 -16.86 20.57
N ASP A 32 -2.93 -17.63 20.37
CA ASP A 32 -1.61 -17.39 20.96
C ASP A 32 -0.69 -16.53 20.07
N TYR A 33 -1.17 -16.05 18.90
CA TYR A 33 -0.39 -15.26 17.97
C TYR A 33 -0.59 -13.76 18.17
N ARG A 34 0.49 -13.00 17.98
CA ARG A 34 0.51 -11.55 17.91
C ARG A 34 1.01 -11.13 16.55
N PHE A 35 0.28 -10.22 15.93
CA PHE A 35 0.66 -9.61 14.65
C PHE A 35 1.19 -8.21 14.91
N ASN A 36 2.39 -7.92 14.43
CA ASN A 36 3.06 -6.64 14.60
C ASN A 36 3.22 -5.97 13.25
N ASP A 37 3.11 -4.65 13.28
CA ASP A 37 3.30 -3.79 12.12
C ASP A 37 4.71 -3.90 11.60
N ARG A 38 4.85 -3.80 10.28
CA ARG A 38 6.16 -3.82 9.65
C ARG A 38 6.23 -2.87 8.48
N TRP A 39 7.40 -2.25 8.35
CA TRP A 39 7.71 -1.40 7.23
C TRP A 39 7.84 -2.21 5.93
N GLY A 40 7.32 -1.62 4.85
CA GLY A 40 7.49 -2.04 3.47
C GLY A 40 7.96 -0.87 2.63
N VAL A 41 8.13 -1.11 1.35
CA VAL A 41 8.45 -0.08 0.37
C VAL A 41 7.46 -0.12 -0.77
N THR A 42 7.21 1.03 -1.37
CA THR A 42 6.41 1.18 -2.57
C THR A 42 7.18 1.94 -3.63
N MET A 43 6.94 1.60 -4.89
CA MET A 43 7.44 2.36 -6.04
C MET A 43 6.51 2.16 -7.22
N GLY A 44 6.36 3.21 -8.03
CA GLY A 44 5.43 3.12 -9.15
C GLY A 44 5.56 4.23 -10.16
N VAL A 45 4.68 4.15 -11.13
CA VAL A 45 4.49 5.18 -12.15
C VAL A 45 3.10 5.78 -11.97
N MET A 46 2.98 7.06 -12.25
CA MET A 46 1.75 7.79 -12.04
C MET A 46 1.41 8.67 -13.25
N GLY A 47 0.12 8.73 -13.57
CA GLY A 47 -0.44 9.60 -14.58
C GLY A 47 -1.56 10.42 -13.99
N GLN A 48 -1.64 11.70 -14.34
CA GLN A 48 -2.72 12.57 -13.91
C GLN A 48 -3.22 13.41 -15.08
N TYR A 49 -4.53 13.55 -15.14
CA TYR A 49 -5.20 14.43 -16.05
C TYR A 49 -5.91 15.52 -15.25
N ASP A 50 -5.45 16.75 -15.37
CA ASP A 50 -6.05 17.89 -14.70
C ASP A 50 -7.22 18.41 -15.54
N VAL A 51 -8.44 18.22 -15.03
CA VAL A 51 -9.69 18.68 -15.68
C VAL A 51 -9.86 20.18 -15.49
N THR A 52 -9.44 20.67 -14.33
CA THR A 52 -9.44 22.10 -13.97
C THR A 52 -8.16 22.42 -13.19
N ASP A 53 -7.92 23.70 -12.91
CA ASP A 53 -6.76 24.14 -12.11
C ASP A 53 -6.75 23.56 -10.69
N TRP A 54 -7.88 23.13 -10.17
CA TRP A 54 -8.03 22.62 -8.81
C TRP A 54 -8.48 21.16 -8.72
N ALA A 55 -8.88 20.52 -9.84
CA ALA A 55 -9.35 19.14 -9.83
C ALA A 55 -8.83 18.33 -11.02
N GLY A 56 -8.44 17.10 -10.76
CA GLY A 56 -7.96 16.15 -11.74
C GLY A 56 -8.26 14.70 -11.36
N VAL A 57 -7.93 13.80 -12.26
CA VAL A 57 -7.99 12.35 -12.05
C VAL A 57 -6.57 11.79 -12.12
N ARG A 58 -6.20 11.01 -11.11
CA ARG A 58 -4.89 10.37 -10.99
C ARG A 58 -5.04 8.86 -11.05
N VAL A 59 -4.19 8.22 -11.83
CA VAL A 59 -4.07 6.75 -11.91
C VAL A 59 -2.62 6.40 -11.70
N GLU A 60 -2.37 5.38 -10.88
CA GLU A 60 -1.01 4.92 -10.58
C GLU A 60 -0.91 3.41 -10.81
N LEU A 61 0.30 2.93 -11.04
CA LEU A 61 0.62 1.52 -11.05
C LEU A 61 1.82 1.32 -10.13
N ASP A 62 1.56 0.77 -8.96
CA ASP A 62 2.52 0.66 -7.87
C ASP A 62 2.86 -0.80 -7.59
N TRP A 63 4.15 -1.08 -7.46
CA TRP A 63 4.63 -2.25 -6.76
C TRP A 63 4.81 -1.88 -5.29
N THR A 64 4.16 -2.62 -4.38
CA THR A 64 4.17 -2.33 -2.94
C THR A 64 4.37 -3.59 -2.10
N GLN A 65 4.98 -3.43 -0.94
CA GLN A 65 5.19 -4.50 0.03
C GLN A 65 4.26 -4.34 1.23
N LYS A 66 3.34 -5.29 1.43
CA LYS A 66 2.48 -5.38 2.61
C LYS A 66 3.05 -6.39 3.61
N ASN A 67 4.00 -5.93 4.40
CA ASN A 67 4.76 -6.76 5.31
C ASN A 67 4.11 -6.82 6.69
N TYR A 68 4.21 -7.97 7.38
CA TYR A 68 3.85 -8.11 8.78
C TYR A 68 4.75 -9.13 9.49
N ARG A 69 4.74 -9.08 10.83
CA ARG A 69 5.46 -10.02 11.69
C ARG A 69 4.47 -10.75 12.57
N GLN A 70 4.65 -12.05 12.70
CA GLN A 70 3.81 -12.93 13.50
C GLN A 70 4.66 -13.55 14.59
N ASP A 71 4.38 -13.23 15.87
CA ASP A 71 5.04 -13.77 17.05
C ASP A 71 4.05 -14.60 17.84
N ARG A 72 4.56 -15.58 18.63
CA ARG A 72 3.76 -16.23 19.67
C ARG A 72 3.90 -15.51 21.01
N ARG A 73 2.76 -15.30 21.71
CA ARG A 73 2.73 -14.57 22.98
C ARG A 73 3.51 -15.27 24.10
N ASN A 74 3.42 -16.60 24.20
CA ASN A 74 3.91 -17.38 25.31
C ASN A 74 5.21 -18.15 25.00
N LEU A 75 5.65 -18.19 23.76
CA LEU A 75 6.82 -18.92 23.32
C LEU A 75 7.65 -18.03 22.42
N LYS A 76 8.80 -17.53 22.91
CA LYS A 76 9.77 -16.77 22.10
C LYS A 76 10.47 -17.61 21.00
N ILE A 77 9.87 -18.75 20.66
CA ILE A 77 10.49 -19.81 19.86
C ILE A 77 10.13 -19.72 18.39
N CYS A 78 9.05 -18.99 18.04
CA CYS A 78 8.59 -18.87 16.67
C CYS A 78 8.37 -17.39 16.33
N ASP A 79 9.22 -16.85 15.49
CA ASP A 79 9.15 -15.52 14.96
C ASP A 79 9.13 -15.61 13.43
N TYR A 80 8.01 -15.26 12.84
CA TYR A 80 7.82 -15.31 11.39
C TYR A 80 7.62 -13.92 10.82
N GLN A 81 8.41 -13.59 9.81
CA GLN A 81 8.32 -12.35 9.07
C GLN A 81 7.81 -12.63 7.66
N TYR A 82 6.69 -12.03 7.32
CA TYR A 82 6.10 -12.15 5.99
C TYR A 82 6.44 -10.92 5.15
N VAL A 83 6.95 -11.17 3.96
CA VAL A 83 7.19 -10.16 2.92
C VAL A 83 6.25 -10.45 1.76
N ASN A 84 5.24 -9.63 1.61
CA ASN A 84 4.19 -9.80 0.61
C ASN A 84 4.31 -8.71 -0.46
N ASN A 85 4.49 -9.10 -1.70
CA ASN A 85 4.58 -8.18 -2.83
C ASN A 85 3.25 -8.12 -3.56
N TYR A 86 2.76 -6.91 -3.79
CA TYR A 86 1.53 -6.61 -4.50
C TYR A 86 1.80 -5.70 -5.70
N LEU A 87 1.01 -5.86 -6.73
CA LEU A 87 0.84 -4.86 -7.77
C LEU A 87 -0.50 -4.16 -7.50
N GLN A 88 -0.49 -2.83 -7.35
CA GLN A 88 -1.68 -2.03 -7.04
C GLN A 88 -1.95 -1.00 -8.14
N LEU A 89 -3.23 -0.75 -8.37
CA LEU A 89 -3.74 0.25 -9.31
C LEU A 89 -4.67 1.21 -8.56
N PRO A 90 -4.17 2.26 -7.91
CA PRO A 90 -5.00 3.33 -7.37
C PRO A 90 -5.59 4.19 -8.47
N VAL A 91 -6.88 4.54 -8.33
CA VAL A 91 -7.60 5.52 -9.15
C VAL A 91 -8.23 6.54 -8.22
N MET A 92 -7.80 7.80 -8.34
CA MET A 92 -8.12 8.84 -7.37
C MET A 92 -8.56 10.14 -8.04
N GLY A 93 -9.52 10.83 -7.43
CA GLY A 93 -9.72 12.24 -7.65
C GLY A 93 -8.69 13.06 -6.88
N THR A 94 -8.04 14.00 -7.54
CA THR A 94 -7.05 14.91 -6.93
C THR A 94 -7.68 16.30 -6.86
N PHE A 95 -7.64 16.91 -5.67
CA PHE A 95 -8.09 18.27 -5.42
C PHE A 95 -6.91 19.11 -4.94
N SER A 96 -6.56 20.12 -5.71
CA SER A 96 -5.37 20.96 -5.49
C SER A 96 -5.76 22.36 -5.07
N PHE A 97 -5.01 22.96 -4.16
CA PHE A 97 -5.24 24.31 -3.65
C PHE A 97 -3.90 25.02 -3.35
N GLY A 98 -3.89 26.34 -3.45
CA GLY A 98 -2.68 27.13 -3.15
C GLY A 98 -2.16 27.91 -4.35
N GLY A 99 -0.86 28.18 -4.36
CA GLY A 99 -0.20 29.00 -5.37
C GLY A 99 0.26 28.23 -6.60
N GLN A 100 0.91 28.92 -7.52
CA GLN A 100 1.45 28.30 -8.74
C GLN A 100 2.74 27.50 -8.48
N GLN A 101 3.53 27.90 -7.50
CA GLN A 101 4.82 27.26 -7.19
C GLN A 101 4.70 26.20 -6.11
N VAL A 102 3.89 26.47 -5.08
CA VAL A 102 3.61 25.54 -3.98
C VAL A 102 2.11 25.31 -3.93
N ARG A 103 1.71 24.04 -3.99
CA ARG A 103 0.30 23.62 -3.95
C ARG A 103 0.11 22.52 -2.92
N GLY A 104 -0.91 22.65 -2.09
CA GLY A 104 -1.45 21.53 -1.34
C GLY A 104 -2.38 20.72 -2.22
N PHE A 105 -2.50 19.43 -1.96
CA PHE A 105 -3.48 18.58 -2.63
C PHE A 105 -4.03 17.51 -1.70
N VAL A 106 -5.24 17.05 -2.03
CA VAL A 106 -5.91 15.90 -1.39
C VAL A 106 -6.30 14.92 -2.47
N ASN A 107 -6.02 13.66 -2.24
CA ASN A 107 -6.40 12.54 -3.10
C ASN A 107 -7.41 11.67 -2.39
N LEU A 108 -8.49 11.29 -3.08
CA LEU A 108 -9.50 10.36 -2.60
C LEU A 108 -9.91 9.43 -3.73
N GLY A 109 -9.99 8.13 -3.44
CA GLY A 109 -10.35 7.16 -4.47
C GLY A 109 -10.43 5.73 -4.00
N VAL A 110 -10.26 4.84 -4.95
CA VAL A 110 -10.28 3.39 -4.75
C VAL A 110 -9.02 2.77 -5.33
N TYR A 111 -8.67 1.59 -4.87
CA TYR A 111 -7.59 0.83 -5.47
C TYR A 111 -7.99 -0.63 -5.69
N GLY A 112 -7.42 -1.22 -6.71
CA GLY A 112 -7.37 -2.66 -6.93
C GLY A 112 -5.94 -3.15 -6.81
N GLY A 113 -5.73 -4.32 -6.23
CA GLY A 113 -4.42 -4.90 -6.06
C GLY A 113 -4.40 -6.40 -6.35
N TYR A 114 -3.23 -6.89 -6.73
CA TYR A 114 -3.01 -8.30 -6.95
C TYR A 114 -1.77 -8.78 -6.20
N TRP A 115 -1.93 -9.82 -5.39
CA TRP A 115 -0.87 -10.41 -4.59
C TRP A 115 0.03 -11.27 -5.47
N LEU A 116 1.24 -10.77 -5.78
CA LEU A 116 2.18 -11.41 -6.70
C LEU A 116 2.85 -12.64 -6.08
N ASN A 117 3.46 -12.44 -4.91
CA ASN A 117 4.18 -13.47 -4.19
C ASN A 117 4.33 -13.14 -2.70
N SER A 118 4.63 -14.16 -1.92
CA SER A 118 4.91 -14.04 -0.49
C SER A 118 6.16 -14.86 -0.13
N ARG A 119 6.97 -14.31 0.76
CA ARG A 119 8.11 -15.00 1.36
C ARG A 119 7.99 -14.96 2.87
N ARG A 120 8.23 -16.10 3.50
CA ARG A 120 8.28 -16.25 4.95
C ARG A 120 9.73 -16.46 5.39
N LYS A 121 10.20 -15.63 6.32
CA LYS A 121 11.49 -15.77 6.99
C LYS A 121 11.21 -15.95 8.47
N GLY A 122 12.00 -16.79 9.14
CA GLY A 122 11.81 -16.94 10.57
C GLY A 122 12.78 -17.88 11.21
N PHE A 123 12.58 -18.01 12.53
CA PHE A 123 13.27 -18.97 13.36
C PHE A 123 12.24 -20.01 13.81
N ASP A 124 12.60 -21.26 13.70
CA ASP A 124 11.89 -22.37 14.33
C ASP A 124 12.83 -23.07 15.30
N SER A 125 12.37 -23.29 16.51
CA SER A 125 13.14 -24.02 17.52
C SER A 125 12.57 -25.43 17.63
N SER A 126 13.36 -26.39 17.24
CA SER A 126 13.03 -27.79 17.46
C SER A 126 13.07 -28.11 18.95
N ASN A 127 11.92 -28.45 19.54
CA ASN A 127 11.79 -28.88 20.92
C ASN A 127 12.61 -30.17 21.22
N LEU A 128 13.04 -30.87 20.17
CA LEU A 128 13.77 -32.14 20.32
C LEU A 128 15.27 -31.97 20.60
N ASN A 129 15.89 -30.87 20.10
CA ASN A 129 17.37 -30.72 20.18
C ASN A 129 17.81 -29.33 20.68
N GLY A 130 16.89 -28.41 21.02
CA GLY A 130 17.23 -27.06 21.47
C GLY A 130 17.94 -26.20 20.41
N ARG A 131 17.99 -26.64 19.16
CA ARG A 131 18.62 -25.90 18.05
C ARG A 131 17.62 -24.99 17.39
N THR A 132 18.04 -23.76 17.17
CA THR A 132 17.28 -22.77 16.40
C THR A 132 17.66 -22.87 14.93
N TYR A 133 16.68 -23.03 14.05
CA TYR A 133 16.88 -23.07 12.60
C TYR A 133 16.30 -21.80 12.00
N GLU A 134 17.15 -21.07 11.28
CA GLU A 134 16.69 -20.00 10.40
C GLU A 134 16.22 -20.60 9.08
N PHE A 135 15.07 -20.16 8.61
CA PHE A 135 14.59 -20.56 7.30
C PHE A 135 14.07 -19.36 6.51
N THR A 136 14.17 -19.49 5.19
CA THR A 136 13.56 -18.56 4.24
C THR A 136 12.89 -19.40 3.17
N GLU A 137 11.57 -19.31 3.09
CA GLU A 137 10.81 -20.09 2.13
C GLU A 137 9.82 -19.21 1.37
N LYS A 138 9.47 -19.64 0.16
CA LYS A 138 8.38 -19.05 -0.61
C LYS A 138 7.07 -19.65 -0.11
N VAL A 139 6.08 -18.81 0.10
CA VAL A 139 4.73 -19.26 0.46
C VAL A 139 3.98 -19.61 -0.82
N ASP A 140 3.51 -20.85 -0.92
CA ASP A 140 2.67 -21.29 -2.03
C ASP A 140 1.22 -20.88 -1.79
N PHE A 141 0.59 -20.38 -2.84
CA PHE A 141 -0.81 -20.00 -2.82
C PHE A 141 -1.71 -21.17 -3.17
N TYR A 142 -2.82 -21.27 -2.45
CA TYR A 142 -3.86 -22.26 -2.70
C TYR A 142 -5.15 -21.54 -3.07
N ASP A 143 -5.68 -21.81 -4.26
CA ASP A 143 -6.85 -21.10 -4.82
C ASP A 143 -8.13 -21.22 -3.99
N ASN A 144 -8.26 -22.28 -3.21
CA ASN A 144 -9.39 -22.52 -2.30
C ASN A 144 -9.24 -21.78 -0.95
N ARG A 145 -8.04 -21.34 -0.57
CA ARG A 145 -7.76 -20.67 0.71
C ARG A 145 -7.45 -19.18 0.52
N ASP A 146 -6.59 -18.87 -0.45
CA ASP A 146 -5.96 -17.55 -0.56
C ASP A 146 -6.72 -16.66 -1.55
N GLN A 147 -7.09 -15.47 -1.10
CA GLN A 147 -7.65 -14.43 -1.93
C GLN A 147 -6.53 -13.51 -2.39
N ARG A 148 -6.19 -13.58 -3.68
CA ARG A 148 -5.10 -12.79 -4.25
C ARG A 148 -5.51 -11.39 -4.70
N TRP A 149 -6.81 -11.15 -4.88
CA TRP A 149 -7.33 -9.83 -5.20
C TRP A 149 -7.58 -9.03 -3.94
N ASP A 150 -7.11 -7.81 -3.94
CA ASP A 150 -7.25 -6.84 -2.86
C ASP A 150 -7.90 -5.57 -3.42
N PHE A 151 -8.99 -5.13 -2.80
CA PHE A 151 -9.72 -3.93 -3.19
C PHE A 151 -10.00 -3.10 -1.95
N GLY A 152 -10.01 -1.78 -2.12
CA GLY A 152 -10.29 -0.91 -1.00
C GLY A 152 -10.32 0.56 -1.37
N PHE A 153 -10.33 1.36 -0.33
CA PHE A 153 -10.32 2.81 -0.41
C PHE A 153 -8.92 3.34 -0.20
N VAL A 154 -8.62 4.45 -0.85
CA VAL A 154 -7.37 5.18 -0.68
C VAL A 154 -7.67 6.66 -0.52
N GLY A 155 -6.99 7.29 0.43
CA GLY A 155 -7.06 8.72 0.65
C GLY A 155 -5.76 9.26 1.18
N GLY A 156 -5.42 10.46 0.80
CA GLY A 156 -4.16 11.08 1.22
C GLY A 156 -4.13 12.57 0.97
N GLY A 157 -3.07 13.20 1.40
CA GLY A 157 -2.82 14.61 1.17
C GLY A 157 -1.33 14.91 1.19
N GLY A 158 -0.97 15.95 0.49
CA GLY A 158 0.43 16.29 0.33
C GLY A 158 0.67 17.70 -0.17
N VAL A 159 1.92 17.94 -0.46
CA VAL A 159 2.41 19.20 -1.01
C VAL A 159 3.20 18.91 -2.27
N GLU A 160 2.92 19.70 -3.29
CA GLU A 160 3.63 19.73 -4.57
C GLU A 160 4.42 21.03 -4.67
N TYR A 161 5.66 20.94 -5.10
CA TYR A 161 6.54 22.06 -5.38
C TYR A 161 6.99 22.04 -6.84
N ARG A 162 6.61 23.06 -7.63
CA ARG A 162 7.02 23.23 -9.02
C ARG A 162 8.35 23.97 -9.06
N PHE A 163 9.44 23.25 -9.31
CA PHE A 163 10.79 23.80 -9.34
C PHE A 163 11.27 24.19 -10.75
N ALA A 164 10.55 23.77 -11.79
CA ALA A 164 10.81 24.17 -13.16
C ALA A 164 9.51 24.21 -13.97
N ARG A 165 9.56 24.75 -15.20
CA ARG A 165 8.38 24.91 -16.07
C ARG A 165 7.59 23.62 -16.27
N HIS A 166 8.30 22.51 -16.45
CA HIS A 166 7.74 21.19 -16.74
C HIS A 166 7.95 20.19 -15.61
N TRP A 167 8.54 20.58 -14.47
CA TRP A 167 8.88 19.63 -13.41
C TRP A 167 8.34 20.08 -12.06
N ALA A 168 7.73 19.13 -11.37
CA ALA A 168 7.28 19.29 -10.01
C ALA A 168 7.70 18.10 -9.15
N ALA A 169 7.96 18.33 -7.88
CA ALA A 169 8.18 17.31 -6.87
C ALA A 169 7.01 17.31 -5.90
N GLN A 170 6.65 16.17 -5.36
CA GLN A 170 5.61 16.05 -4.35
C GLN A 170 6.04 15.18 -3.18
N VAL A 171 5.44 15.44 -2.02
CA VAL A 171 5.45 14.55 -0.86
C VAL A 171 4.01 14.36 -0.41
N GLU A 172 3.62 13.12 -0.17
CA GLU A 172 2.25 12.74 0.16
C GLU A 172 2.22 11.75 1.31
N LEU A 173 1.34 11.97 2.28
CA LEU A 173 0.94 10.98 3.28
C LEU A 173 -0.37 10.36 2.83
N ARG A 174 -0.42 9.03 2.70
CA ARG A 174 -1.52 8.29 2.12
C ARG A 174 -1.94 7.14 3.02
N TYR A 175 -3.23 6.88 3.09
CA TYR A 175 -3.79 5.77 3.83
C TYR A 175 -4.61 4.87 2.90
N TYR A 176 -4.31 3.57 2.96
CA TYR A 176 -5.03 2.53 2.25
C TYR A 176 -5.82 1.69 3.24
N TYR A 177 -7.09 1.44 2.94
CA TYR A 177 -7.96 0.58 3.72
C TYR A 177 -8.53 -0.52 2.83
N SER A 178 -8.13 -1.77 3.08
CA SER A 178 -8.65 -2.93 2.36
C SER A 178 -10.03 -3.32 2.85
N THR A 179 -10.93 -3.62 1.92
CA THR A 179 -12.29 -4.10 2.18
C THR A 179 -12.45 -5.60 1.89
N VAL A 180 -11.44 -6.22 1.31
CA VAL A 180 -11.44 -7.64 0.94
C VAL A 180 -10.51 -8.42 1.86
N SER A 181 -11.01 -9.54 2.40
CA SER A 181 -10.18 -10.43 3.20
C SER A 181 -9.14 -11.15 2.35
N THR A 182 -7.91 -11.28 2.88
CA THR A 182 -6.83 -12.03 2.22
C THR A 182 -7.05 -13.55 2.22
N VAL A 183 -8.05 -14.02 2.96
CA VAL A 183 -8.44 -15.43 3.04
C VAL A 183 -9.88 -15.57 2.58
N LYS A 184 -10.15 -16.52 1.72
CA LYS A 184 -11.52 -16.88 1.31
C LYS A 184 -12.27 -17.45 2.51
N ALA A 185 -13.50 -16.98 2.73
CA ALA A 185 -14.35 -17.53 3.77
C ALA A 185 -14.63 -19.01 3.44
N LEU A 186 -14.22 -19.90 4.35
CA LEU A 186 -14.72 -21.27 4.36
C LEU A 186 -16.09 -21.25 5.03
N ASP A 187 -17.06 -22.05 4.56
CA ASP A 187 -18.46 -22.04 5.01
C ASP A 187 -18.65 -22.15 6.53
N VAL A 188 -17.66 -22.67 7.25
CA VAL A 188 -17.72 -22.93 8.69
C VAL A 188 -16.94 -21.90 9.51
N VAL A 189 -15.93 -21.21 8.94
CA VAL A 189 -15.05 -20.28 9.67
C VAL A 189 -14.92 -18.97 8.89
N LYS A 190 -15.55 -17.92 9.42
CA LYS A 190 -15.44 -16.55 8.89
C LYS A 190 -14.22 -15.84 9.49
N ASP A 191 -13.03 -16.25 9.09
CA ASP A 191 -11.79 -15.56 9.48
C ASP A 191 -11.54 -14.39 8.53
N TYR A 192 -11.77 -13.17 9.01
CA TYR A 192 -11.57 -11.95 8.24
C TYR A 192 -10.19 -11.36 8.53
N ARG A 193 -9.39 -11.19 7.48
CA ARG A 193 -8.03 -10.65 7.55
C ARG A 193 -7.88 -9.50 6.56
N TYR A 194 -7.70 -8.31 7.08
CA TYR A 194 -7.60 -7.09 6.28
C TYR A 194 -6.23 -6.44 6.44
N HIS A 195 -5.82 -5.70 5.43
CA HIS A 195 -4.67 -4.83 5.51
C HIS A 195 -5.10 -3.36 5.61
N SER A 196 -4.44 -2.60 6.47
CA SER A 196 -4.40 -1.16 6.36
C SER A 196 -2.95 -0.71 6.25
N THR A 197 -2.70 0.31 5.44
CA THR A 197 -1.34 0.77 5.16
C THR A 197 -1.29 2.28 5.23
N LEU A 198 -0.37 2.80 6.03
CA LEU A 198 -0.01 4.22 6.04
C LEU A 198 1.28 4.38 5.23
N ALA A 199 1.24 5.13 4.15
CA ALA A 199 2.34 5.32 3.22
C ALA A 199 2.83 6.77 3.25
N LEU A 200 4.14 6.98 3.33
CA LEU A 200 4.78 8.25 3.06
C LEU A 200 5.52 8.13 1.73
N GLN A 201 5.07 8.89 0.74
CA GLN A 201 5.56 8.80 -0.63
C GLN A 201 6.14 10.14 -1.08
N ALA A 202 7.19 10.07 -1.89
CA ALA A 202 7.72 11.19 -2.65
C ALA A 202 7.64 10.87 -4.14
N GLY A 203 7.45 11.88 -4.96
CA GLY A 203 7.34 11.68 -6.41
C GLY A 203 7.81 12.88 -7.20
N VAL A 204 8.07 12.63 -8.48
CA VAL A 204 8.45 13.65 -9.45
C VAL A 204 7.53 13.56 -10.64
N TRP A 205 7.04 14.71 -11.09
CA TRP A 205 6.14 14.88 -12.22
C TRP A 205 6.82 15.59 -13.39
N TYR A 206 6.51 15.13 -14.56
CA TYR A 206 6.68 15.89 -15.79
C TYR A 206 5.30 16.41 -16.26
N CYS A 207 5.20 17.72 -16.44
CA CYS A 207 3.98 18.44 -16.86
C CYS A 207 4.14 18.86 -18.32
N PHE A 208 3.20 18.45 -19.17
CA PHE A 208 3.20 18.78 -20.59
C PHE A 208 2.75 20.21 -20.87
#